data_1ef3328b075e0bf4887ef226ce9c7ed0
#
_entry.id   1ef3328b075e0bf4887ef226ce9c7ed0
#
_cell.length_a   1.000
_cell.length_b   1.000
_cell.length_c   1.000
_cell.angle_alpha   90.00
_cell.angle_beta   90.00
_cell.angle_gamma   90.00
#
_symmetry.space_group_name_H-M   'P 1'
#
loop_
_entity.id
_entity.type
_entity.pdbx_description
1 polymer ?
#
loop_
_entity_poly.entity_id
_entity_poly.type
_entity_poly.pdbx_seq_one_letter_code
_entity_poly.pdbx_strand_id
1 'polypeptide(L)'
;ARQVLGLTCTVNVKKSYRAFLDGRFAGFLNFGYTTLGKYGVKEVILIGENFPVNKFNAQIIALAHDKAGEKDDILIAARENSIYYEPNIARLTERFIPKDSAEFICYYEKSCGAVLYTEDEGVRKYILITNISGHIGFPKGHIEYGETEKQTALREIYEETGVHTEIIDGFREFYNYKINNFIRKKAIYFLASFHPEDVR
;
A
#
# COMPACT_ATOMS: atom_id res chain seq x y z
N ALA A 1 12.31 -0.06 13.71
CA ALA A 1 11.25 -0.98 13.26
C ALA A 1 11.30 -1.25 11.74
N ARG A 2 11.33 -0.24 10.86
CA ARG A 2 11.29 -0.39 9.38
C ARG A 2 12.38 -1.28 8.77
N GLN A 3 13.49 -1.48 9.47
CA GLN A 3 14.64 -2.28 8.98
C GLN A 3 14.37 -3.79 8.84
N VAL A 4 13.23 -4.27 9.33
CA VAL A 4 12.83 -5.68 9.20
C VAL A 4 12.04 -5.96 7.90
N LEU A 5 11.54 -4.93 7.23
CA LEU A 5 10.78 -5.08 5.99
C LEU A 5 11.64 -5.70 4.89
N GLY A 6 11.08 -6.69 4.21
CA GLY A 6 11.76 -7.45 3.17
C GLY A 6 12.67 -8.57 3.67
N LEU A 7 12.94 -8.68 4.97
CA LEU A 7 13.70 -9.80 5.52
C LEU A 7 12.90 -11.10 5.42
N THR A 8 13.59 -12.18 5.12
CA THR A 8 13.04 -13.54 5.24
C THR A 8 13.12 -14.03 6.67
N CYS A 9 12.14 -14.75 7.11
CA CYS A 9 12.06 -15.32 8.44
C CYS A 9 11.34 -16.66 8.45
N THR A 10 11.54 -17.42 9.50
CA THR A 10 10.73 -18.61 9.77
C THR A 10 9.67 -18.28 10.81
N VAL A 11 8.41 -18.38 10.41
CA VAL A 11 7.24 -18.20 11.28
C VAL A 11 6.93 -19.53 11.96
N ASN A 12 6.92 -19.55 13.28
CA ASN A 12 6.45 -20.68 14.09
C ASN A 12 5.01 -20.38 14.53
N VAL A 13 4.06 -21.05 13.93
CA VAL A 13 2.62 -20.78 14.09
C VAL A 13 2.10 -21.43 15.36
N LYS A 14 1.29 -20.70 16.12
CA LYS A 14 0.57 -21.17 17.32
C LYS A 14 -0.93 -21.35 17.06
N LYS A 15 -1.52 -20.52 16.22
CA LYS A 15 -2.96 -20.52 15.98
C LYS A 15 -3.30 -20.01 14.58
N SER A 16 -4.30 -20.61 13.96
CA SER A 16 -4.75 -20.25 12.62
C SER A 16 -6.24 -19.94 12.59
N TYR A 17 -6.63 -18.94 11.82
CA TYR A 17 -8.01 -18.50 11.64
C TYR A 17 -8.31 -18.33 10.16
N ARG A 18 -9.51 -18.68 9.74
CA ARG A 18 -9.98 -18.39 8.39
C ARG A 18 -10.13 -16.87 8.19
N ALA A 19 -9.61 -16.38 7.09
CA ALA A 19 -9.76 -15.00 6.65
C ALA A 19 -10.75 -14.90 5.50
N PHE A 20 -11.48 -13.80 5.47
CA PHE A 20 -12.44 -13.49 4.42
C PHE A 20 -12.24 -12.06 3.96
N LEU A 21 -12.35 -11.81 2.65
CA LEU A 21 -12.45 -10.50 2.05
C LEU A 21 -13.77 -10.43 1.30
N ASP A 22 -14.59 -9.45 1.66
CA ASP A 22 -15.92 -9.24 1.06
C ASP A 22 -16.77 -10.52 0.99
N GLY A 23 -16.77 -11.31 2.09
CA GLY A 23 -17.50 -12.57 2.21
C GLY A 23 -16.86 -13.77 1.50
N ARG A 24 -15.75 -13.58 0.77
CA ARG A 24 -15.03 -14.64 0.08
C ARG A 24 -13.85 -15.13 0.90
N PHE A 25 -13.62 -16.45 0.91
CA PHE A 25 -12.45 -17.03 1.58
C PHE A 25 -11.16 -16.50 0.95
N ALA A 26 -10.30 -15.91 1.78
CA ALA A 26 -9.05 -15.26 1.40
C ALA A 26 -7.82 -15.93 2.04
N GLY A 27 -7.93 -17.19 2.45
CA GLY A 27 -6.86 -17.95 3.07
C GLY A 27 -6.93 -17.98 4.59
N PHE A 28 -5.79 -18.18 5.24
CA PHE A 28 -5.66 -18.23 6.69
C PHE A 28 -4.77 -17.11 7.21
N LEU A 29 -5.13 -16.60 8.38
CA LEU A 29 -4.26 -15.81 9.24
C LEU A 29 -3.59 -16.75 10.21
N ASN A 30 -2.31 -16.98 10.07
CA ASN A 30 -1.54 -17.89 10.90
C ASN A 30 -0.72 -17.05 11.90
N PHE A 31 -1.16 -17.03 13.16
CA PHE A 31 -0.54 -16.30 14.25
C PHE A 31 0.60 -17.08 14.87
N GLY A 32 1.71 -16.42 15.10
CA GLY A 32 2.85 -17.06 15.70
C GLY A 32 3.93 -16.06 16.07
N TYR A 33 5.16 -16.52 16.02
CA TYR A 33 6.33 -15.73 16.32
C TYR A 33 7.48 -16.11 15.40
N THR A 34 8.41 -15.17 15.27
CA THR A 34 9.68 -15.37 14.58
C THR A 34 10.82 -14.79 15.41
N THR A 35 12.03 -15.30 15.18
CA THR A 35 13.24 -14.73 15.77
C THR A 35 14.06 -14.04 14.68
N LEU A 36 14.30 -12.75 14.84
CA LEU A 36 14.96 -11.91 13.86
C LEU A 36 16.32 -11.42 14.36
N GLY A 37 17.26 -12.32 14.59
CA GLY A 37 18.62 -11.97 14.97
C GLY A 37 18.67 -10.92 16.10
N LYS A 38 19.26 -9.77 15.83
CA LYS A 38 19.40 -8.66 16.80
C LYS A 38 18.06 -8.01 17.24
N TYR A 39 16.96 -8.25 16.51
CA TYR A 39 15.65 -7.70 16.84
C TYR A 39 14.85 -8.58 17.79
N GLY A 40 15.39 -9.74 18.16
CA GLY A 40 14.77 -10.67 19.11
C GLY A 40 13.57 -11.42 18.56
N VAL A 41 12.74 -11.92 19.49
CA VAL A 41 11.47 -12.60 19.17
C VAL A 41 10.41 -11.55 18.91
N LYS A 42 9.66 -11.72 17.82
CA LYS A 42 8.56 -10.83 17.43
C LYS A 42 7.30 -11.62 17.11
N GLU A 43 6.16 -11.07 17.48
CA GLU A 43 4.87 -11.57 17.03
C GLU A 43 4.69 -11.34 15.52
N VAL A 44 4.09 -12.30 14.85
CA VAL A 44 3.89 -12.28 13.41
C VAL A 44 2.57 -12.90 13.00
N ILE A 45 1.91 -12.28 12.04
CA ILE A 45 0.75 -12.81 11.33
C ILE A 45 1.20 -13.17 9.93
N LEU A 46 1.20 -14.46 9.60
CA LEU A 46 1.41 -14.95 8.25
C LEU A 46 0.08 -14.99 7.51
N ILE A 47 0.02 -14.31 6.37
CA ILE A 47 -1.18 -14.20 5.51
C ILE A 47 -0.97 -14.89 4.16
N GLY A 48 -2.09 -15.17 3.46
CA GLY A 48 -2.10 -15.65 2.07
C GLY A 48 -1.94 -17.15 1.89
N GLU A 49 -1.83 -17.94 2.96
CA GLU A 49 -1.82 -19.39 2.85
C GLU A 49 -3.25 -19.96 2.85
N ASN A 50 -3.51 -20.93 1.97
CA ASN A 50 -4.85 -21.52 1.80
C ASN A 50 -5.20 -22.59 2.83
N PHE A 51 -4.28 -22.92 3.72
CA PHE A 51 -4.44 -23.92 4.79
C PHE A 51 -3.64 -23.50 6.03
N PRO A 52 -4.00 -24.04 7.21
CA PRO A 52 -3.22 -23.84 8.43
C PRO A 52 -1.84 -24.46 8.28
N VAL A 53 -0.83 -23.76 8.77
CA VAL A 53 0.57 -24.24 8.79
C VAL A 53 1.11 -24.19 10.21
N ASN A 54 2.07 -25.08 10.53
CA ASN A 54 2.73 -25.08 11.83
C ASN A 54 4.05 -24.28 11.80
N LYS A 55 4.72 -24.30 10.64
CA LYS A 55 5.99 -23.60 10.41
C LYS A 55 6.06 -23.21 8.94
N PHE A 56 6.53 -21.98 8.66
CA PHE A 56 6.58 -21.47 7.30
C PHE A 56 7.72 -20.48 7.11
N ASN A 57 8.43 -20.59 5.97
CA ASN A 57 9.42 -19.59 5.57
C ASN A 57 8.71 -18.48 4.78
N ALA A 58 8.81 -17.28 5.29
CA ALA A 58 8.07 -16.12 4.79
C ALA A 58 8.96 -14.89 4.66
N GLN A 59 8.47 -13.89 3.96
CA GLN A 59 9.05 -12.55 3.90
C GLN A 59 8.18 -11.59 4.71
N ILE A 60 8.81 -10.72 5.49
CA ILE A 60 8.10 -9.65 6.21
C ILE A 60 7.69 -8.58 5.21
N ILE A 61 6.39 -8.38 5.04
CA ILE A 61 5.79 -7.49 4.06
C ILE A 61 5.17 -6.23 4.66
N ALA A 62 4.87 -6.24 5.95
CA ALA A 62 4.42 -5.06 6.66
C ALA A 62 4.71 -5.13 8.16
N LEU A 63 4.59 -3.98 8.80
CA LEU A 63 4.67 -3.78 10.22
C LEU A 63 3.43 -2.98 10.63
N ALA A 64 2.66 -3.48 11.58
CA ALA A 64 1.56 -2.77 12.20
C ALA A 64 2.07 -2.15 13.50
N HIS A 65 2.21 -0.83 13.50
CA HIS A 65 2.63 -0.02 14.64
C HIS A 65 1.42 0.46 15.41
N ASP A 66 1.35 0.16 16.71
CA ASP A 66 0.25 0.61 17.57
C ASP A 66 0.29 2.13 17.74
N LYS A 67 -0.78 2.82 17.29
CA LYS A 67 -0.86 4.29 17.36
C LYS A 67 -0.84 4.85 18.78
N ALA A 68 -1.33 4.08 19.74
CA ALA A 68 -1.28 4.45 21.16
C ALA A 68 0.12 4.27 21.77
N GLY A 69 0.99 3.49 21.12
CA GLY A 69 2.32 3.18 21.62
C GLY A 69 2.33 2.28 22.86
N GLU A 70 1.22 1.61 23.13
CA GLU A 70 1.04 0.75 24.31
C GLU A 70 1.45 -0.70 24.05
N LYS A 71 1.46 -1.11 22.78
CA LYS A 71 1.76 -2.47 22.34
C LYS A 71 2.97 -2.51 21.43
N ASP A 72 3.64 -3.65 21.45
CA ASP A 72 4.71 -3.94 20.50
C ASP A 72 4.18 -4.02 19.06
N ASP A 73 5.03 -3.67 18.11
CA ASP A 73 4.76 -3.82 16.69
C ASP A 73 4.46 -5.28 16.32
N ILE A 74 3.41 -5.50 15.55
CA ILE A 74 3.08 -6.80 14.97
C ILE A 74 3.61 -6.87 13.55
N LEU A 75 4.37 -7.91 13.24
CA LEU A 75 4.87 -8.15 11.90
C LEU A 75 3.81 -8.86 11.06
N ILE A 76 3.68 -8.46 9.80
CA ILE A 76 2.89 -9.17 8.81
C ILE A 76 3.85 -9.81 7.81
N ALA A 77 3.70 -11.11 7.61
CA ALA A 77 4.52 -11.88 6.69
C ALA A 77 3.65 -12.59 5.65
N ALA A 78 4.23 -12.85 4.50
CA ALA A 78 3.61 -13.63 3.44
C ALA A 78 4.67 -14.49 2.73
N ARG A 79 4.23 -15.35 1.82
CA ARG A 79 5.14 -16.09 0.93
C ARG A 79 6.07 -15.10 0.22
N GLU A 80 7.33 -15.44 0.10
CA GLU A 80 8.32 -14.61 -0.61
C GLU A 80 7.82 -14.24 -2.01
N ASN A 81 8.06 -12.99 -2.40
CA ASN A 81 7.59 -12.36 -3.64
C ASN A 81 6.07 -12.16 -3.77
N SER A 82 5.29 -12.42 -2.72
CA SER A 82 3.89 -12.01 -2.68
C SER A 82 3.78 -10.50 -2.52
N ILE A 83 2.91 -9.88 -3.31
CA ILE A 83 2.67 -8.43 -3.26
C ILE A 83 1.33 -8.17 -2.59
N TYR A 84 1.38 -7.55 -1.43
CA TYR A 84 0.23 -7.03 -0.72
C TYR A 84 0.44 -5.54 -0.48
N TYR A 85 -0.60 -4.75 -0.72
CA TYR A 85 -0.63 -3.32 -0.40
C TYR A 85 -1.38 -3.09 0.90
N GLU A 86 -1.14 -1.95 1.53
CA GLU A 86 -1.70 -1.61 2.83
C GLU A 86 -3.21 -1.88 2.95
N PRO A 87 -4.09 -1.43 2.02
CA PRO A 87 -5.52 -1.62 2.19
C PRO A 87 -5.95 -3.09 2.29
N ASN A 88 -5.27 -3.97 1.54
CA ASN A 88 -5.55 -5.41 1.59
C ASN A 88 -5.07 -6.02 2.90
N ILE A 89 -3.87 -5.61 3.39
CA ILE A 89 -3.32 -6.08 4.66
C ILE A 89 -4.23 -5.65 5.81
N ALA A 90 -4.57 -4.36 5.87
CA ALA A 90 -5.42 -3.79 6.90
C ALA A 90 -6.78 -4.50 6.95
N ARG A 91 -7.42 -4.70 5.82
CA ARG A 91 -8.72 -5.37 5.73
C ARG A 91 -8.65 -6.86 6.12
N LEU A 92 -7.61 -7.58 5.69
CA LEU A 92 -7.40 -8.99 6.09
C LEU A 92 -7.22 -9.14 7.59
N THR A 93 -6.51 -8.21 8.21
CA THR A 93 -6.12 -8.29 9.63
C THR A 93 -7.07 -7.55 10.57
N GLU A 94 -8.09 -6.85 10.07
CA GLU A 94 -9.00 -5.96 10.81
C GLU A 94 -9.60 -6.59 12.07
N ARG A 95 -9.90 -7.90 12.03
CA ARG A 95 -10.42 -8.63 13.19
C ARG A 95 -9.46 -8.62 14.38
N PHE A 96 -8.17 -8.53 14.15
CA PHE A 96 -7.11 -8.63 15.17
C PHE A 96 -6.35 -7.32 15.34
N ILE A 97 -6.31 -6.50 14.30
CA ILE A 97 -5.76 -5.15 14.29
C ILE A 97 -6.89 -4.25 13.82
N PRO A 98 -7.69 -3.68 14.76
CA PRO A 98 -8.84 -2.88 14.42
C PRO A 98 -8.45 -1.68 13.55
N LYS A 99 -9.36 -1.28 12.65
CA LYS A 99 -9.20 -0.08 11.83
C LYS A 99 -8.86 1.11 12.75
N ASP A 100 -7.92 1.93 12.32
CA ASP A 100 -7.43 3.11 13.03
C ASP A 100 -6.63 2.86 14.33
N SER A 101 -6.50 1.61 14.81
CA SER A 101 -5.67 1.29 15.98
C SER A 101 -4.16 1.19 15.66
N ALA A 102 -3.81 0.96 14.41
CA ALA A 102 -2.43 0.83 13.98
C ALA A 102 -2.12 1.64 12.71
N GLU A 103 -0.87 2.04 12.58
CA GLU A 103 -0.28 2.52 11.33
C GLU A 103 0.45 1.35 10.66
N PHE A 104 0.10 1.08 9.40
CA PHE A 104 0.78 0.06 8.61
C PHE A 104 1.93 0.67 7.83
N ILE A 105 3.12 0.10 8.01
CA ILE A 105 4.30 0.43 7.22
C ILE A 105 4.60 -0.77 6.33
N CYS A 106 4.36 -0.63 5.02
CA CYS A 106 4.39 -1.74 4.09
C CYS A 106 5.67 -1.78 3.27
N TYR A 107 6.12 -2.99 2.92
CA TYR A 107 7.25 -3.22 2.02
C TYR A 107 6.92 -2.79 0.60
N TYR A 108 5.66 -2.98 0.18
CA TYR A 108 5.14 -2.53 -1.11
C TYR A 108 4.11 -1.43 -0.92
N GLU A 109 4.32 -0.31 -1.62
CA GLU A 109 3.37 0.79 -1.74
C GLU A 109 2.89 0.93 -3.17
N LYS A 110 1.64 1.36 -3.35
CA LYS A 110 1.05 1.65 -4.65
C LYS A 110 0.37 3.01 -4.62
N SER A 111 0.69 3.83 -5.60
CA SER A 111 0.03 5.12 -5.83
C SER A 111 -0.46 5.20 -7.26
N CYS A 112 -1.58 5.87 -7.46
CA CYS A 112 -2.12 6.16 -8.78
C CYS A 112 -2.37 7.66 -8.94
N GLY A 113 -2.20 8.16 -10.16
CA GLY A 113 -2.40 9.55 -10.49
C GLY A 113 -2.48 9.75 -11.99
N ALA A 114 -2.35 10.99 -12.45
CA ALA A 114 -2.37 11.27 -13.89
C ALA A 114 -1.38 12.35 -14.30
N VAL A 115 -0.96 12.25 -15.56
CA VAL A 115 -0.42 13.37 -16.32
C VAL A 115 -1.62 14.24 -16.71
N LEU A 116 -1.80 15.33 -15.98
CA LEU A 116 -2.94 16.24 -16.12
C LEU A 116 -2.53 17.42 -17.00
N TYR A 117 -3.20 17.60 -18.15
CA TYR A 117 -2.84 18.61 -19.13
C TYR A 117 -4.02 19.41 -19.64
N THR A 118 -3.73 20.61 -20.13
CA THR A 118 -4.61 21.42 -20.96
C THR A 118 -3.90 21.84 -22.24
N GLU A 119 -4.66 22.24 -23.23
CA GLU A 119 -4.12 22.82 -24.47
C GLU A 119 -4.70 24.22 -24.63
N ASP A 120 -3.81 25.21 -24.70
CA ASP A 120 -4.14 26.61 -24.78
C ASP A 120 -3.33 27.25 -25.91
N GLU A 121 -4.00 27.83 -26.92
CA GLU A 121 -3.39 28.42 -28.12
C GLU A 121 -2.38 27.48 -28.82
N GLY A 122 -2.65 26.17 -28.84
CA GLY A 122 -1.76 25.15 -29.43
C GLY A 122 -0.54 24.80 -28.55
N VAL A 123 -0.46 25.32 -27.35
CA VAL A 123 0.58 25.00 -26.38
C VAL A 123 0.02 24.06 -25.28
N ARG A 124 0.68 22.92 -25.09
CA ARG A 124 0.30 21.99 -24.03
C ARG A 124 0.92 22.39 -22.70
N LYS A 125 0.09 22.58 -21.70
CA LYS A 125 0.46 22.92 -20.32
C LYS A 125 0.09 21.77 -19.39
N TYR A 126 0.87 21.57 -18.32
CA TYR A 126 0.68 20.48 -17.36
C TYR A 126 0.56 21.02 -15.95
N ILE A 127 -0.28 20.37 -15.13
CA ILE A 127 -0.30 20.62 -13.68
C ILE A 127 0.76 19.74 -13.02
N LEU A 128 1.61 20.40 -12.24
CA LEU A 128 2.54 19.75 -11.32
C LEU A 128 2.26 20.26 -9.91
N ILE A 129 2.37 19.38 -8.95
CA ILE A 129 2.21 19.69 -7.52
C ILE A 129 3.57 19.62 -6.83
N THR A 130 3.73 20.40 -5.77
CA THR A 130 4.89 20.34 -4.88
C THR A 130 4.44 19.71 -3.56
N ASN A 131 5.02 18.58 -3.18
CA ASN A 131 4.71 17.96 -1.90
C ASN A 131 5.42 18.67 -0.73
N ILE A 132 5.07 18.28 0.51
CA ILE A 132 5.62 18.86 1.75
C ILE A 132 7.16 18.78 1.81
N SER A 133 7.76 17.79 1.16
CA SER A 133 9.22 17.60 1.09
C SER A 133 9.89 18.39 -0.05
N GLY A 134 9.12 19.20 -0.79
CA GLY A 134 9.62 20.02 -1.90
C GLY A 134 9.80 19.27 -3.23
N HIS A 135 9.37 18.02 -3.34
CA HIS A 135 9.42 17.29 -4.60
C HIS A 135 8.29 17.73 -5.52
N ILE A 136 8.61 17.98 -6.77
CA ILE A 136 7.66 18.35 -7.82
C ILE A 136 7.30 17.10 -8.62
N GLY A 137 6.01 16.91 -8.91
CA GLY A 137 5.52 15.79 -9.70
C GLY A 137 4.07 15.93 -10.11
N PHE A 138 3.59 14.98 -10.88
CA PHE A 138 2.17 14.89 -11.22
C PHE A 138 1.33 14.49 -10.00
N PRO A 139 0.07 14.95 -9.93
CA PRO A 139 -0.84 14.58 -8.85
C PRO A 139 -1.01 13.05 -8.76
N LYS A 140 -0.85 12.51 -7.55
CA LYS A 140 -0.98 11.08 -7.23
C LYS A 140 -0.99 10.81 -5.75
N GLY A 141 -1.71 9.80 -5.32
CA GLY A 141 -1.63 9.33 -3.95
C GLY A 141 -1.89 7.83 -3.79
N HIS A 142 -1.98 7.39 -2.57
CA HIS A 142 -2.09 5.98 -2.25
C HIS A 142 -3.46 5.42 -2.60
N ILE A 143 -3.46 4.17 -3.10
CA ILE A 143 -4.69 3.44 -3.34
C ILE A 143 -5.39 3.13 -2.03
N GLU A 144 -6.70 3.33 -1.97
CA GLU A 144 -7.55 2.96 -0.84
C GLU A 144 -8.25 1.62 -1.06
N TYR A 145 -8.77 1.05 0.04
CA TYR A 145 -9.48 -0.24 -0.05
C TYR A 145 -10.75 -0.11 -0.91
N GLY A 146 -10.87 -1.04 -1.87
CA GLY A 146 -12.01 -1.08 -2.79
C GLY A 146 -11.87 -0.19 -4.02
N GLU A 147 -10.89 0.70 -4.08
CA GLU A 147 -10.63 1.52 -5.25
C GLU A 147 -9.96 0.72 -6.38
N THR A 148 -10.35 1.05 -7.59
CA THR A 148 -9.58 0.74 -8.79
C THR A 148 -8.48 1.79 -8.99
N GLU A 149 -7.48 1.49 -9.79
CA GLU A 149 -6.39 2.44 -10.12
C GLU A 149 -6.90 3.75 -10.70
N LYS A 150 -7.94 3.69 -11.55
CA LYS A 150 -8.58 4.89 -12.14
C LYS A 150 -9.33 5.71 -11.09
N GLN A 151 -10.04 5.06 -10.17
CA GLN A 151 -10.74 5.75 -9.08
C GLN A 151 -9.77 6.48 -8.16
N THR A 152 -8.68 5.80 -7.75
CA THR A 152 -7.62 6.45 -6.98
C THR A 152 -7.06 7.66 -7.71
N ALA A 153 -6.73 7.53 -9.01
CA ALA A 153 -6.17 8.63 -9.79
C ALA A 153 -7.11 9.84 -9.85
N LEU A 154 -8.42 9.61 -10.07
CA LEU A 154 -9.43 10.68 -10.11
C LEU A 154 -9.61 11.36 -8.74
N ARG A 155 -9.66 10.58 -7.65
CA ARG A 155 -9.75 11.12 -6.29
C ARG A 155 -8.53 12.01 -5.98
N GLU A 156 -7.34 11.51 -6.22
CA GLU A 156 -6.10 12.23 -5.95
C GLU A 156 -5.93 13.50 -6.80
N ILE A 157 -6.33 13.48 -8.09
CA ILE A 157 -6.39 14.69 -8.91
C ILE A 157 -7.28 15.73 -8.24
N TYR A 158 -8.49 15.34 -7.82
CA TYR A 158 -9.40 16.27 -7.19
C TYR A 158 -8.89 16.79 -5.85
N GLU A 159 -8.35 15.92 -4.99
CA GLU A 159 -7.82 16.30 -3.67
C GLU A 159 -6.62 17.24 -3.76
N GLU A 160 -5.71 17.00 -4.72
CA GLU A 160 -4.47 17.76 -4.86
C GLU A 160 -4.59 19.01 -5.75
N THR A 161 -5.58 19.08 -6.65
CA THR A 161 -5.71 20.18 -7.64
C THR A 161 -7.09 20.85 -7.66
N GLY A 162 -8.11 20.25 -7.07
CA GLY A 162 -9.52 20.70 -7.18
C GLY A 162 -10.19 20.38 -8.51
N VAL A 163 -9.47 19.79 -9.47
CA VAL A 163 -9.98 19.53 -10.83
C VAL A 163 -10.86 18.30 -10.87
N HIS A 164 -12.04 18.40 -11.43
CA HIS A 164 -12.91 17.28 -11.84
C HIS A 164 -12.64 16.94 -13.30
N THR A 165 -12.27 15.70 -13.57
CA THR A 165 -11.91 15.25 -14.92
C THR A 165 -12.24 13.77 -15.13
N GLU A 166 -11.98 13.28 -16.33
CA GLU A 166 -12.09 11.87 -16.69
C GLU A 166 -10.75 11.35 -17.23
N ILE A 167 -10.51 10.05 -17.02
CA ILE A 167 -9.33 9.39 -17.57
C ILE A 167 -9.50 9.20 -19.09
N ILE A 168 -8.51 9.65 -19.84
CA ILE A 168 -8.40 9.39 -21.28
C ILE A 168 -7.88 7.98 -21.47
N ASP A 169 -8.64 7.14 -22.17
CA ASP A 169 -8.27 5.76 -22.43
C ASP A 169 -7.04 5.63 -23.35
N GLY A 170 -6.34 4.51 -23.23
CA GLY A 170 -5.19 4.19 -24.08
C GLY A 170 -3.82 4.57 -23.48
N PHE A 171 -3.78 5.32 -22.40
CA PHE A 171 -2.53 5.62 -21.68
C PHE A 171 -2.57 5.10 -20.26
N ARG A 172 -1.64 4.22 -19.92
CA ARG A 172 -1.39 3.73 -18.57
C ARG A 172 0.08 3.34 -18.45
N GLU A 173 0.85 4.16 -17.78
CA GLU A 173 2.28 3.94 -17.54
C GLU A 173 2.55 3.70 -16.07
N PHE A 174 3.64 3.03 -15.75
CA PHE A 174 4.01 2.80 -14.36
C PHE A 174 5.51 2.86 -14.13
N TYR A 175 5.84 3.21 -12.94
CA TYR A 175 7.17 3.33 -12.40
C TYR A 175 7.34 2.44 -11.18
N ASN A 176 8.42 1.65 -11.13
CA ASN A 176 8.82 0.96 -9.91
C ASN A 176 10.11 1.57 -9.38
N TYR A 177 10.09 2.03 -8.15
CA TYR A 177 11.27 2.59 -7.51
C TYR A 177 11.32 2.28 -6.02
N LYS A 178 12.49 2.50 -5.42
CA LYS A 178 12.70 2.39 -3.98
C LYS A 178 12.59 3.77 -3.37
N ILE A 179 11.71 3.96 -2.39
CA ILE A 179 11.68 5.18 -1.57
C ILE A 179 12.93 5.23 -0.70
N ASN A 180 13.29 4.04 -0.15
CA ASN A 180 14.49 3.81 0.65
C ASN A 180 14.90 2.34 0.52
N ASN A 181 15.81 1.87 1.37
CA ASN A 181 16.25 0.46 1.33
C ASN A 181 15.17 -0.56 1.71
N PHE A 182 14.05 -0.11 2.28
CA PHE A 182 13.02 -0.96 2.90
C PHE A 182 11.64 -0.85 2.25
N ILE A 183 11.39 0.12 1.38
CA ILE A 183 10.08 0.36 0.77
C ILE A 183 10.22 0.42 -0.74
N ARG A 184 9.40 -0.36 -1.43
CA ARG A 184 9.30 -0.42 -2.89
C ARG A 184 7.97 0.18 -3.31
N LYS A 185 8.01 1.21 -4.13
CA LYS A 185 6.82 1.91 -4.59
C LYS A 185 6.56 1.66 -6.06
N LYS A 186 5.30 1.39 -6.38
CA LYS A 186 4.76 1.40 -7.74
C LYS A 186 3.87 2.63 -7.89
N ALA A 187 4.26 3.56 -8.75
CA ALA A 187 3.44 4.69 -9.15
C ALA A 187 2.86 4.43 -10.53
N ILE A 188 1.55 4.62 -10.69
CA ILE A 188 0.81 4.41 -11.92
C ILE A 188 0.24 5.75 -12.35
N TYR A 189 0.41 6.08 -13.63
CA TYR A 189 -0.09 7.30 -14.21
C TYR A 189 -1.00 7.03 -15.38
N PHE A 190 -2.13 7.71 -15.37
CA PHE A 190 -3.05 7.83 -16.47
C PHE A 190 -2.88 9.16 -17.18
N LEU A 191 -3.63 9.40 -18.25
CA LEU A 191 -3.73 10.68 -18.91
C LEU A 191 -5.11 11.28 -18.62
N ALA A 192 -5.15 12.57 -18.28
CA ALA A 192 -6.39 13.31 -18.10
C ALA A 192 -6.22 14.75 -18.58
N SER A 193 -7.31 15.39 -19.00
CA SER A 193 -7.30 16.79 -19.41
C SER A 193 -8.10 17.65 -18.44
N PHE A 194 -7.84 18.97 -18.42
CA PHE A 194 -8.55 19.93 -17.59
C PHE A 194 -8.76 21.24 -18.33
N HIS A 195 -9.73 22.03 -17.91
CA HIS A 195 -9.87 23.42 -18.33
C HIS A 195 -9.22 24.34 -17.30
N PRO A 196 -8.48 25.41 -17.72
CA PRO A 196 -7.75 26.29 -16.80
C PRO A 196 -8.61 26.91 -15.68
N GLU A 197 -9.90 27.13 -15.95
CA GLU A 197 -10.88 27.62 -14.98
C GLU A 197 -11.25 26.61 -13.85
N ASP A 198 -10.92 25.33 -14.02
CA ASP A 198 -11.23 24.27 -13.03
C ASP A 198 -10.17 24.19 -11.92
N VAL A 199 -9.02 24.85 -12.10
CA VAL A 199 -7.91 24.81 -11.13
C VAL A 199 -8.20 25.79 -9.98
N ARG A 200 -8.12 25.33 -8.75
CA ARG A 200 -8.31 26.11 -7.53
C ARG A 200 -7.01 26.48 -6.84
#